data_b6f9511b5518a1aafe558a4b4ad03d5e
#
_entry.id   b6f9511b5518a1aafe558a4b4ad03d5e
#
_cell.length_a   1.000
_cell.length_b   1.000
_cell.length_c   1.000
_cell.angle_alpha   90.00
_cell.angle_beta   90.00
_cell.angle_gamma   90.00
#
_symmetry.space_group_name_H-M   'P 1'
#
loop_
_entity.id
_entity.type
_entity.pdbx_description
1 polymer ?
#
loop_
_entity_poly.entity_id
_entity_poly.type
_entity_poly.pdbx_seq_one_letter_code
_entity_poly.pdbx_strand_id
1 'polypeptide(L)'
;MAEHLVPFLPQHPVLWGSDLNTVSAAPYGSAGILPITYAYIRLLGTEGLETVTKTAILNANYLAAKFKDTYGIVYTGATGRVDHELILECRTVKERSGIDEGDIAKR
;
A
#
# COMPACT_ATOMS: atom_id res chain seq x y z
N MET A 1 7.34 -30.26 -2.45
CA MET A 1 6.54 -29.07 -2.82
C MET A 1 5.26 -29.56 -3.47
N ALA A 2 4.11 -28.90 -3.21
CA ALA A 2 2.85 -29.33 -3.82
C ALA A 2 2.86 -28.96 -5.31
N GLU A 3 2.74 -29.93 -6.19
CA GLU A 3 2.82 -29.75 -7.66
C GLU A 3 1.85 -28.69 -8.21
N HIS A 4 0.67 -28.54 -7.61
CA HIS A 4 -0.32 -27.57 -8.02
C HIS A 4 0.10 -26.11 -7.82
N LEU A 5 1.13 -25.84 -7.02
CA LEU A 5 1.68 -24.50 -6.80
C LEU A 5 2.78 -24.11 -7.79
N VAL A 6 3.35 -25.09 -8.49
CA VAL A 6 4.47 -24.87 -9.43
C VAL A 6 4.16 -23.78 -10.47
N PRO A 7 2.96 -23.72 -11.09
CA PRO A 7 2.64 -22.66 -12.06
C PRO A 7 2.63 -21.24 -11.50
N PHE A 8 2.50 -21.10 -10.18
CA PHE A 8 2.42 -19.79 -9.50
C PHE A 8 3.75 -19.38 -8.86
N LEU A 9 4.78 -20.24 -8.93
CA LEU A 9 6.08 -19.93 -8.38
C LEU A 9 6.91 -19.14 -9.39
N PRO A 10 7.70 -18.15 -8.90
CA PRO A 10 8.65 -17.46 -9.77
C PRO A 10 9.64 -18.49 -10.34
N GLN A 11 9.94 -18.39 -11.61
CA GLN A 11 10.96 -19.22 -12.22
C GLN A 11 12.31 -18.90 -11.57
N HIS A 12 12.98 -19.95 -11.10
CA HIS A 12 14.25 -19.81 -10.40
C HIS A 12 15.37 -20.38 -11.28
N PRO A 13 16.48 -19.64 -11.51
CA PRO A 13 17.56 -20.06 -12.42
C PRO A 13 18.14 -21.44 -12.10
N VAL A 14 18.31 -21.73 -10.81
CA VAL A 14 18.89 -23.00 -10.36
C VAL A 14 17.94 -24.18 -10.57
N LEU A 15 16.62 -23.93 -10.44
CA LEU A 15 15.62 -24.99 -10.55
C LEU A 15 15.07 -25.15 -11.96
N TRP A 16 15.01 -24.06 -12.74
CA TRP A 16 14.35 -24.05 -14.05
C TRP A 16 15.17 -23.38 -15.16
N GLY A 17 16.43 -23.02 -14.89
CA GLY A 17 17.30 -22.43 -15.91
C GLY A 17 16.88 -21.05 -16.39
N SER A 18 16.15 -20.29 -15.58
CA SER A 18 15.79 -18.91 -15.90
C SER A 18 16.88 -17.93 -15.46
N ASP A 19 17.00 -16.80 -16.15
CA ASP A 19 17.92 -15.71 -15.79
C ASP A 19 17.38 -14.79 -14.68
N LEU A 20 16.23 -15.12 -14.09
CA LEU A 20 15.61 -14.33 -13.03
C LEU A 20 16.36 -14.54 -11.71
N ASN A 21 16.82 -13.45 -11.13
CA ASN A 21 17.46 -13.46 -9.83
C ASN A 21 16.42 -13.53 -8.70
N THR A 22 16.74 -14.29 -7.66
CA THR A 22 15.92 -14.33 -6.44
C THR A 22 16.10 -13.07 -5.62
N VAL A 23 15.00 -12.58 -5.04
CA VAL A 23 15.03 -11.47 -4.09
C VAL A 23 15.41 -12.02 -2.71
N SER A 24 16.38 -11.36 -2.05
CA SER A 24 16.79 -11.71 -0.67
C SER A 24 17.25 -13.17 -0.50
N ALA A 25 17.84 -13.76 -1.55
CA ALA A 25 18.31 -15.16 -1.56
C ALA A 25 17.21 -16.21 -1.23
N ALA A 26 15.94 -15.81 -1.27
CA ALA A 26 14.80 -16.67 -1.00
C ALA A 26 14.05 -16.98 -2.30
N PRO A 27 14.22 -18.19 -2.91
CA PRO A 27 13.61 -18.51 -4.21
C PRO A 27 12.08 -18.41 -4.23
N TYR A 28 11.46 -18.64 -3.09
CA TYR A 28 9.99 -18.69 -2.95
C TYR A 28 9.45 -17.62 -2.00
N GLY A 29 10.25 -16.60 -1.72
CA GLY A 29 9.93 -15.56 -0.72
C GLY A 29 10.29 -15.97 0.71
N SER A 30 10.09 -15.06 1.64
CA SER A 30 10.44 -15.26 3.06
C SER A 30 9.26 -15.84 3.84
N ALA A 31 9.25 -17.14 4.05
CA ALA A 31 8.19 -17.84 4.80
C ALA A 31 8.06 -17.33 6.26
N GLY A 32 9.12 -16.78 6.83
CA GLY A 32 9.13 -16.22 8.20
C GLY A 32 8.17 -15.04 8.42
N ILE A 33 7.69 -14.38 7.38
CA ILE A 33 6.69 -13.31 7.50
C ILE A 33 5.25 -13.83 7.60
N LEU A 34 4.99 -15.08 7.19
CA LEU A 34 3.63 -15.66 7.19
C LEU A 34 2.99 -15.73 8.58
N PRO A 35 3.73 -16.05 9.66
CA PRO A 35 3.17 -16.00 11.01
C PRO A 35 2.64 -14.62 11.41
N ILE A 36 3.23 -13.53 10.91
CA ILE A 36 2.76 -12.16 11.18
C ILE A 36 1.38 -11.97 10.53
N THR A 37 1.24 -12.31 9.27
CA THR A 37 -0.03 -12.26 8.56
C THR A 37 -1.09 -13.15 9.22
N TYR A 38 -0.73 -14.36 9.59
CA TYR A 38 -1.61 -15.29 10.28
C TYR A 38 -2.10 -14.72 11.62
N ALA A 39 -1.19 -14.21 12.45
CA ALA A 39 -1.52 -13.61 13.73
C ALA A 39 -2.44 -12.38 13.58
N TYR A 40 -2.17 -11.52 12.60
CA TYR A 40 -2.99 -10.36 12.30
C TYR A 40 -4.44 -10.76 11.93
N ILE A 41 -4.60 -11.73 11.02
CA ILE A 41 -5.91 -12.22 10.61
C ILE A 41 -6.64 -12.87 11.80
N ARG A 42 -5.93 -13.68 12.61
CA ARG A 42 -6.50 -14.32 13.80
C ARG A 42 -6.94 -13.34 14.87
N LEU A 43 -6.18 -12.27 15.04
CA LEU A 43 -6.47 -11.21 16.01
C LEU A 43 -7.74 -10.45 15.64
N LEU A 44 -7.87 -10.08 14.39
CA LEU A 44 -8.99 -9.24 13.90
C LEU A 44 -10.25 -10.06 13.60
N GLY A 45 -10.10 -11.27 13.11
CA GLY A 45 -11.23 -12.05 12.60
C GLY A 45 -11.91 -11.38 11.40
N THR A 46 -13.02 -11.94 10.95
CA THR A 46 -13.75 -11.43 9.78
C THR A 46 -14.29 -10.01 10.01
N GLU A 47 -14.91 -9.78 11.14
CA GLU A 47 -15.52 -8.47 11.47
C GLU A 47 -14.43 -7.38 11.66
N GLY A 48 -13.31 -7.73 12.28
CA GLY A 48 -12.20 -6.81 12.47
C GLY A 48 -11.54 -6.43 11.14
N LEU A 49 -11.33 -7.35 10.23
CA LEU A 49 -10.78 -7.09 8.90
C LEU A 49 -11.69 -6.16 8.08
N GLU A 50 -13.00 -6.39 8.13
CA GLU A 50 -13.97 -5.52 7.48
C GLU A 50 -13.97 -4.11 8.09
N THR A 51 -13.93 -4.02 9.41
CA THR A 51 -13.92 -2.75 10.14
C THR A 51 -12.65 -1.96 9.85
N VAL A 52 -11.48 -2.59 9.86
CA VAL A 52 -10.20 -1.95 9.53
C VAL A 52 -10.24 -1.36 8.12
N THR A 53 -10.73 -2.12 7.15
CA THR A 53 -10.82 -1.67 5.76
C THR A 53 -11.76 -0.47 5.61
N LYS A 54 -12.95 -0.55 6.16
CA LYS A 54 -13.93 0.55 6.15
C LYS A 54 -13.38 1.82 6.83
N THR A 55 -12.72 1.64 7.97
CA THR A 55 -12.13 2.75 8.72
C THR A 55 -10.98 3.40 7.95
N ALA A 56 -10.14 2.63 7.30
CA ALA A 56 -9.05 3.17 6.49
C ALA A 56 -9.59 4.04 5.34
N ILE A 57 -10.59 3.55 4.61
CA ILE A 57 -11.24 4.30 3.52
C ILE A 57 -11.93 5.57 4.06
N LEU A 58 -12.63 5.46 5.18
CA LEU A 58 -13.29 6.62 5.82
C LEU A 58 -12.27 7.68 6.22
N ASN A 59 -11.18 7.29 6.87
CA ASN A 59 -10.12 8.20 7.30
C ASN A 59 -9.47 8.93 6.12
N ALA A 60 -9.11 8.21 5.06
CA ALA A 60 -8.52 8.82 3.87
C ALA A 60 -9.48 9.84 3.22
N ASN A 61 -10.75 9.51 3.07
CA ASN A 61 -11.75 10.43 2.51
C ASN A 61 -12.07 11.60 3.45
N TYR A 62 -12.05 11.42 4.76
CA TYR A 62 -12.16 12.50 5.72
C TYR A 62 -11.01 13.51 5.57
N LEU A 63 -9.77 13.02 5.48
CA LEU A 63 -8.60 13.86 5.25
C LEU A 63 -8.66 14.55 3.89
N ALA A 64 -9.06 13.85 2.82
CA ALA A 64 -9.27 14.44 1.51
C ALA A 64 -10.27 15.61 1.57
N ALA A 65 -11.41 15.42 2.24
CA ALA A 65 -12.42 16.47 2.42
C ALA A 65 -11.91 17.67 3.22
N LYS A 66 -11.03 17.43 4.20
CA LYS A 66 -10.43 18.51 5.04
C LYS A 66 -9.37 19.30 4.27
N PHE A 67 -8.62 18.66 3.42
CA PHE A 67 -7.46 19.27 2.77
C PHE A 67 -7.71 19.80 1.36
N LYS A 68 -8.80 19.40 0.68
CA LYS A 68 -9.08 19.76 -0.72
C LYS A 68 -9.05 21.26 -1.03
N ASP A 69 -9.38 22.09 -0.07
CA ASP A 69 -9.42 23.56 -0.27
C ASP A 69 -8.03 24.21 -0.12
N THR A 70 -7.09 23.51 0.51
CA THR A 70 -5.71 23.96 0.72
C THR A 70 -4.75 23.29 -0.26
N TYR A 71 -4.92 21.99 -0.46
CA TYR A 71 -4.12 21.15 -1.33
C TYR A 71 -5.00 20.54 -2.41
N GLY A 72 -4.45 20.35 -3.60
CA GLY A 72 -5.10 19.49 -4.60
C GLY A 72 -5.08 18.03 -4.15
N ILE A 73 -6.11 17.27 -4.50
CA ILE A 73 -6.10 15.82 -4.33
C ILE A 73 -5.77 15.18 -5.68
N VAL A 74 -4.65 14.45 -5.72
CA VAL A 74 -4.21 13.74 -6.92
C VAL A 74 -4.85 12.35 -6.91
N TYR A 75 -5.35 11.91 -8.04
CA TYR A 75 -5.98 10.59 -8.22
C TYR A 75 -7.18 10.33 -7.32
N THR A 76 -8.34 10.68 -7.84
CA THR A 76 -9.63 10.26 -7.27
C THR A 76 -10.33 9.29 -8.21
N GLY A 77 -11.18 8.45 -7.67
CA GLY A 77 -12.10 7.63 -8.47
C GLY A 77 -13.18 8.48 -9.15
N ALA A 78 -14.02 7.86 -9.98
CA ALA A 78 -15.10 8.52 -10.72
C ALA A 78 -16.12 9.27 -9.82
N THR A 79 -16.22 8.86 -8.54
CA THR A 79 -17.07 9.51 -7.52
C THR A 79 -16.38 10.66 -6.78
N GLY A 80 -15.15 11.01 -7.14
CA GLY A 80 -14.33 12.01 -6.44
C GLY A 80 -13.78 11.52 -5.08
N ARG A 81 -13.85 10.23 -4.80
CA ARG A 81 -13.34 9.61 -3.58
C ARG A 81 -11.99 8.96 -3.79
N VAL A 82 -11.24 8.85 -2.70
CA VAL A 82 -9.99 8.08 -2.61
C VAL A 82 -10.23 6.74 -1.93
N ASP A 83 -9.29 5.82 -2.05
CA ASP A 83 -9.34 4.53 -1.36
C ASP A 83 -8.87 4.66 0.09
N HIS A 84 -7.88 3.88 0.51
CA HIS A 84 -7.35 3.87 1.88
C HIS A 84 -6.21 4.87 2.12
N GLU A 85 -5.80 5.59 1.08
CA GLU A 85 -4.75 6.61 1.11
C GLU A 85 -5.11 7.77 0.17
N LEU A 86 -4.39 8.88 0.28
CA LEU A 86 -4.53 10.02 -0.62
C LEU A 86 -3.17 10.65 -0.92
N ILE A 87 -3.07 11.29 -2.07
CA ILE A 87 -1.88 12.05 -2.46
C ILE A 87 -2.26 13.52 -2.55
N LEU A 88 -1.57 14.34 -1.75
CA LEU A 88 -1.77 15.78 -1.74
C LEU A 88 -0.88 16.46 -2.78
N GLU A 89 -1.45 17.39 -3.53
CA GLU A 89 -0.73 18.24 -4.46
C GLU A 89 -0.23 19.48 -3.75
N CYS A 90 1.07 19.60 -3.57
CA CYS A 90 1.69 20.70 -2.81
C CYS A 90 2.23 21.85 -3.68
N ARG A 91 2.18 21.76 -5.01
CA ARG A 91 2.75 22.79 -5.91
C ARG A 91 2.16 24.17 -5.70
N THR A 92 0.85 24.27 -5.59
CA THR A 92 0.15 25.54 -5.31
C THR A 92 0.54 26.15 -3.97
N VAL A 93 0.79 25.35 -2.96
CA VAL A 93 1.27 25.83 -1.66
C VAL A 93 2.69 26.36 -1.80
N LYS A 94 3.56 25.63 -2.50
CA LYS A 94 4.94 26.04 -2.77
C LYS A 94 5.01 27.37 -3.54
N GLU A 95 4.22 27.53 -4.58
CA GLU A 95 4.14 28.77 -5.38
C GLU A 95 3.70 29.99 -4.56
N ARG A 96 2.79 29.79 -3.61
CA ARG A 96 2.23 30.88 -2.79
C ARG A 96 3.07 31.23 -1.56
N SER A 97 3.75 30.26 -0.96
CA SER A 97 4.41 30.42 0.34
C SER A 97 5.92 30.14 0.31
N GLY A 98 6.44 29.50 -0.74
CA GLY A 98 7.80 28.99 -0.78
C GLY A 98 8.03 27.73 0.04
N ILE A 99 7.00 27.20 0.73
CA ILE A 99 7.07 25.99 1.55
C ILE A 99 6.89 24.77 0.65
N ASP A 100 7.85 23.86 0.67
CA ASP A 100 7.77 22.65 -0.14
C ASP A 100 7.23 21.43 0.64
N GLU A 101 7.05 20.34 -0.08
CA GLU A 101 6.55 19.08 0.47
C GLU A 101 7.45 18.50 1.57
N GLY A 102 8.78 18.73 1.45
CA GLY A 102 9.75 18.32 2.48
C GLY A 102 9.60 19.11 3.77
N ASP A 103 9.29 20.40 3.66
CA ASP A 103 9.03 21.25 4.82
C ASP A 103 7.73 20.86 5.52
N ILE A 104 6.68 20.56 4.73
CA ILE A 104 5.39 20.10 5.27
C ILE A 104 5.55 18.77 6.01
N ALA A 105 6.29 17.83 5.44
CA ALA A 105 6.48 16.51 6.04
C ALA A 105 7.29 16.53 7.35
N LYS A 106 8.11 17.55 7.58
CA LYS A 106 8.92 17.70 8.81
C LYS A 106 8.13 18.26 9.99
N ARG A 107 6.98 18.82 9.75
CA ARG A 107 6.14 19.50 10.76
C ARG A 107 4.87 18.71 11.09
#